data_98a0b830fc649bfbc1591d0a6918da68
#
_entry.id   98a0b830fc649bfbc1591d0a6918da68
#
_cell.length_a   1.000
_cell.length_b   1.000
_cell.length_c   1.000
_cell.angle_alpha   90.00
_cell.angle_beta   90.00
_cell.angle_gamma   90.00
#
_symmetry.space_group_name_H-M   'P 1'
#
loop_
_entity.id
_entity.type
_entity.pdbx_description
1 polymer ?
#
loop_
_entity_poly.entity_id
_entity_poly.type
_entity_poly.pdbx_seq_one_letter_code
_entity_poly.pdbx_strand_id
1 'polypeptide(L)'
;MKLKISILIGLLILTVITCIHPIFPEAQILQHLGTLLLLIPLVVDLKRNNLNKQSFVGLSLFIVVHVIGARYIYSFVPYGQWSQELLGFNVNEYFDSQRNHYDRFVHFGFGIFLFPIVFQLAGKWSSLNKVSTIIITWTILQTFSMVYELFEWLLTLVMTAAAAENYNGQQGDKWDAHKDMALAMLGSTIISLVYIITFHINKKKQPIKPQAVEN
;
A
#
# COMPACT_ATOMS: atom_id res chain seq x y z
N MET A 1 14.58 13.76 11.42
CA MET A 1 15.61 12.80 10.97
C MET A 1 15.65 11.55 11.86
N LYS A 2 15.88 11.63 13.18
CA LYS A 2 15.95 10.44 14.07
C LYS A 2 14.78 9.46 13.91
N LEU A 3 13.53 9.94 13.90
CA LEU A 3 12.33 9.10 13.71
C LEU A 3 12.36 8.33 12.39
N LYS A 4 12.72 8.97 11.27
CA LYS A 4 12.81 8.31 9.95
C LYS A 4 13.85 7.19 9.94
N ILE A 5 15.00 7.44 10.57
CA ILE A 5 16.06 6.42 10.73
C ILE A 5 15.57 5.25 11.57
N SER A 6 14.93 5.50 12.72
CA SER A 6 14.39 4.44 13.58
C SER A 6 13.34 3.60 12.86
N ILE A 7 12.43 4.22 12.10
CA ILE A 7 11.43 3.51 11.29
C ILE A 7 12.12 2.62 10.26
N LEU A 8 13.10 3.16 9.51
CA LEU A 8 13.80 2.38 8.49
C LEU A 8 14.56 1.19 9.09
N ILE A 9 15.24 1.39 10.22
CA ILE A 9 15.91 0.29 10.95
C ILE A 9 14.88 -0.76 11.36
N GLY A 10 13.72 -0.34 11.90
CA GLY A 10 12.64 -1.27 12.26
C GLY A 10 12.12 -2.07 11.07
N LEU A 11 11.95 -1.44 9.90
CA LEU A 11 11.55 -2.12 8.67
C LEU A 11 12.59 -3.14 8.20
N LEU A 12 13.88 -2.79 8.24
CA LEU A 12 14.96 -3.72 7.89
C LEU A 12 15.02 -4.91 8.83
N ILE A 13 14.91 -4.67 10.15
CA ILE A 13 14.86 -5.75 11.16
C ILE A 13 13.64 -6.64 10.90
N LEU A 14 12.46 -6.06 10.68
CA LEU A 14 11.25 -6.82 10.38
C LEU A 14 11.45 -7.68 9.12
N THR A 15 11.98 -7.09 8.04
CA THR A 15 12.25 -7.83 6.79
C THR A 15 13.19 -9.01 7.02
N VAL A 16 14.26 -8.82 7.82
CA VAL A 16 15.21 -9.91 8.15
C VAL A 16 14.52 -11.00 8.99
N ILE A 17 13.71 -10.61 9.99
CA ILE A 17 12.97 -11.58 10.82
C ILE A 17 12.02 -12.41 9.95
N THR A 18 11.34 -11.80 8.99
CA THR A 18 10.41 -12.51 8.10
C THR A 18 11.12 -13.51 7.16
N CYS A 19 12.41 -13.39 6.93
CA CYS A 19 13.20 -14.36 6.17
C CYS A 19 13.60 -15.61 6.98
N ILE A 20 13.34 -15.64 8.29
CA ILE A 20 13.68 -16.80 9.14
C ILE A 20 12.61 -17.88 8.96
N HIS A 21 12.97 -19.07 8.48
CA HIS A 21 12.09 -20.21 8.23
C HIS A 21 10.82 -19.85 7.43
N PRO A 22 10.95 -19.35 6.18
CA PRO A 22 9.82 -19.00 5.35
C PRO A 22 9.02 -20.25 4.95
N ILE A 23 7.71 -20.09 4.72
CA ILE A 23 6.84 -21.20 4.27
C ILE A 23 7.21 -21.61 2.84
N PHE A 24 7.43 -20.61 1.96
CA PHE A 24 7.79 -20.81 0.56
C PHE A 24 8.97 -19.89 0.21
N PRO A 25 10.22 -20.37 0.37
CA PRO A 25 11.42 -19.54 0.22
C PRO A 25 11.53 -18.87 -1.16
N GLU A 26 11.26 -19.59 -2.24
CA GLU A 26 11.40 -19.08 -3.60
C GLU A 26 10.37 -17.97 -3.89
N ALA A 27 9.11 -18.17 -3.53
CA ALA A 27 8.07 -17.16 -3.68
C ALA A 27 8.37 -15.93 -2.81
N GLN A 28 8.84 -16.11 -1.59
CA GLN A 28 9.21 -15.00 -0.71
C GLN A 28 10.39 -14.16 -1.27
N ILE A 29 11.40 -14.79 -1.86
CA ILE A 29 12.51 -14.07 -2.52
C ILE A 29 11.95 -13.16 -3.61
N LEU A 30 11.04 -13.67 -4.44
CA LEU A 30 10.42 -12.88 -5.50
C LEU A 30 9.60 -11.70 -4.94
N GLN A 31 8.83 -11.93 -3.86
CA GLN A 31 8.11 -10.86 -3.16
C GLN A 31 9.05 -9.78 -2.59
N HIS A 32 10.23 -10.16 -2.12
CA HIS A 32 11.21 -9.21 -1.60
C HIS A 32 11.85 -8.31 -2.66
N LEU A 33 11.76 -8.63 -3.95
CA LEU A 33 12.11 -7.66 -5.01
C LEU A 33 11.18 -6.43 -4.93
N GLY A 34 9.88 -6.64 -4.69
CA GLY A 34 8.93 -5.56 -4.40
C GLY A 34 9.29 -4.77 -3.14
N THR A 35 9.67 -5.47 -2.07
CA THR A 35 10.15 -4.82 -0.82
C THR A 35 11.34 -3.90 -1.08
N LEU A 36 12.33 -4.35 -1.85
CA LEU A 36 13.50 -3.53 -2.18
C LEU A 36 13.11 -2.27 -2.95
N LEU A 37 12.22 -2.40 -3.94
CA LEU A 37 11.73 -1.24 -4.70
C LEU A 37 11.00 -0.24 -3.80
N LEU A 38 10.16 -0.72 -2.87
CA LEU A 38 9.43 0.12 -1.91
C LEU A 38 10.35 0.81 -0.90
N LEU A 39 11.50 0.22 -0.55
CA LEU A 39 12.46 0.82 0.38
C LEU A 39 13.28 1.95 -0.27
N ILE A 40 13.47 1.95 -1.59
CA ILE A 40 14.27 2.97 -2.30
C ILE A 40 13.85 4.41 -1.95
N PRO A 41 12.57 4.81 -2.04
CA PRO A 41 12.14 6.17 -1.71
C PRO A 41 12.47 6.57 -0.27
N LEU A 42 12.34 5.64 0.70
CA LEU A 42 12.65 5.92 2.11
C LEU A 42 14.15 6.12 2.33
N VAL A 43 14.99 5.28 1.72
CA VAL A 43 16.46 5.39 1.80
C VAL A 43 16.94 6.69 1.14
N VAL A 44 16.41 7.01 -0.04
CA VAL A 44 16.73 8.27 -0.73
C VAL A 44 16.32 9.48 0.12
N ASP A 45 15.19 9.38 0.82
CA ASP A 45 14.69 10.46 1.66
C ASP A 45 15.57 10.72 2.90
N LEU A 46 16.30 9.76 3.42
CA LEU A 46 17.27 10.01 4.49
C LEU A 46 18.34 11.03 4.10
N LYS A 47 18.71 11.06 2.81
CA LYS A 47 19.69 12.04 2.30
C LYS A 47 19.04 13.33 1.88
N ARG A 48 17.87 13.27 1.22
CA ARG A 48 17.20 14.42 0.59
C ARG A 48 16.21 15.14 1.50
N ASN A 49 15.69 14.44 2.52
CA ASN A 49 14.64 14.90 3.46
C ASN A 49 13.45 15.61 2.77
N ASN A 50 13.02 15.07 1.64
CA ASN A 50 12.03 15.65 0.75
C ASN A 50 10.61 15.14 1.00
N LEU A 51 10.46 13.96 1.65
CA LEU A 51 9.15 13.41 1.98
C LEU A 51 8.61 14.04 3.26
N ASN A 52 7.36 14.46 3.21
CA ASN A 52 6.64 14.87 4.42
C ASN A 52 6.35 13.64 5.31
N LYS A 53 5.91 13.92 6.55
CA LYS A 53 5.65 12.85 7.54
C LYS A 53 4.61 11.84 7.05
N GLN A 54 3.53 12.31 6.40
CA GLN A 54 2.44 11.45 5.93
C GLN A 54 2.92 10.49 4.84
N SER A 55 3.70 11.00 3.85
CA SER A 55 4.28 10.19 2.78
C SER A 55 5.25 9.15 3.30
N PHE A 56 6.13 9.54 4.24
CA PHE A 56 7.10 8.61 4.81
C PHE A 56 6.41 7.52 5.64
N VAL A 57 5.49 7.89 6.53
CA VAL A 57 4.77 6.94 7.39
C VAL A 57 3.83 6.06 6.56
N GLY A 58 3.08 6.62 5.60
CA GLY A 58 2.18 5.84 4.75
C GLY A 58 2.94 4.74 4.00
N LEU A 59 4.04 5.09 3.31
CA LEU A 59 4.87 4.08 2.62
C LEU A 59 5.45 3.06 3.61
N SER A 60 5.88 3.49 4.80
CA SER A 60 6.41 2.58 5.83
C SER A 60 5.37 1.59 6.32
N LEU A 61 4.12 2.02 6.54
CA LEU A 61 3.01 1.15 6.93
C LEU A 61 2.68 0.14 5.83
N PHE A 62 2.68 0.58 4.57
CA PHE A 62 2.48 -0.34 3.45
C PHE A 62 3.58 -1.40 3.39
N ILE A 63 4.85 -1.03 3.60
CA ILE A 63 5.97 -1.99 3.64
C ILE A 63 5.77 -3.01 4.78
N VAL A 64 5.32 -2.60 5.97
CA VAL A 64 5.02 -3.54 7.07
C VAL A 64 3.98 -4.57 6.63
N VAL A 65 2.87 -4.11 6.08
CA VAL A 65 1.78 -4.99 5.60
C VAL A 65 2.29 -5.92 4.50
N HIS A 66 3.03 -5.38 3.52
CA HIS A 66 3.62 -6.15 2.43
C HIS A 66 4.61 -7.23 2.93
N VAL A 67 5.53 -6.89 3.82
CA VAL A 67 6.56 -7.82 4.33
C VAL A 67 5.92 -8.96 5.16
N ILE A 68 4.86 -8.68 5.93
CA ILE A 68 4.07 -9.71 6.60
C ILE A 68 3.40 -10.62 5.55
N GLY A 69 2.77 -10.03 4.53
CA GLY A 69 2.22 -10.79 3.40
C GLY A 69 3.24 -11.69 2.74
N ALA A 70 4.41 -11.14 2.38
CA ALA A 70 5.50 -11.86 1.74
C ALA A 70 5.98 -13.07 2.57
N ARG A 71 6.03 -12.95 3.91
CA ARG A 71 6.37 -14.04 4.83
C ARG A 71 5.47 -15.25 4.67
N TYR A 72 4.19 -15.02 4.45
CA TYR A 72 3.13 -16.01 4.39
C TYR A 72 2.55 -16.16 2.98
N ILE A 73 3.26 -15.62 1.95
CA ILE A 73 2.77 -15.54 0.57
C ILE A 73 1.29 -15.13 0.48
N TYR A 74 0.92 -14.14 1.32
CA TYR A 74 -0.41 -13.52 1.46
C TYR A 74 -1.54 -14.51 1.82
N SER A 75 -1.64 -15.63 1.10
CA SER A 75 -2.70 -16.64 1.28
C SER A 75 -2.66 -17.40 2.61
N PHE A 76 -1.54 -17.35 3.33
CA PHE A 76 -1.35 -18.13 4.57
C PHE A 76 -1.11 -17.25 5.80
N VAL A 77 -1.37 -15.95 5.73
CA VAL A 77 -1.26 -15.05 6.91
C VAL A 77 -2.26 -15.51 7.97
N PRO A 78 -1.82 -15.88 9.19
CA PRO A 78 -2.70 -16.48 10.20
C PRO A 78 -3.46 -15.41 11.02
N TYR A 79 -4.01 -14.38 10.35
CA TYR A 79 -4.69 -13.26 11.01
C TYR A 79 -5.96 -13.70 11.77
N GLY A 80 -6.61 -14.81 11.34
CA GLY A 80 -7.72 -15.40 12.08
C GLY A 80 -7.29 -15.94 13.44
N GLN A 81 -6.13 -16.61 13.50
CA GLN A 81 -5.56 -17.07 14.78
C GLN A 81 -5.12 -15.89 15.64
N TRP A 82 -4.43 -14.90 15.07
CA TRP A 82 -4.02 -13.70 15.79
C TRP A 82 -5.22 -12.92 16.35
N SER A 83 -6.31 -12.83 15.60
CA SER A 83 -7.53 -12.19 16.09
C SER A 83 -8.18 -13.00 17.21
N GLN A 84 -8.17 -14.34 17.13
CA GLN A 84 -8.66 -15.19 18.21
C GLN A 84 -7.85 -15.01 19.50
N GLU A 85 -6.53 -14.94 19.40
CA GLU A 85 -5.64 -14.76 20.55
C GLU A 85 -5.75 -13.36 21.19
N LEU A 86 -5.88 -12.32 20.34
CA LEU A 86 -5.87 -10.91 20.79
C LEU A 86 -7.26 -10.38 21.17
N LEU A 87 -8.30 -10.81 20.43
CA LEU A 87 -9.65 -10.23 20.52
C LEU A 87 -10.69 -11.23 21.02
N GLY A 88 -10.33 -12.54 21.13
CA GLY A 88 -11.24 -13.59 21.58
C GLY A 88 -12.20 -14.12 20.51
N PHE A 89 -12.06 -13.70 19.25
CA PHE A 89 -12.85 -14.22 18.12
C PHE A 89 -12.00 -14.38 16.87
N ASN A 90 -12.32 -15.35 16.02
CA ASN A 90 -11.66 -15.59 14.74
C ASN A 90 -12.36 -14.80 13.63
N VAL A 91 -11.67 -13.86 13.03
CA VAL A 91 -12.23 -12.98 11.97
C VAL A 91 -12.72 -13.81 10.77
N ASN A 92 -12.03 -14.90 10.39
CA ASN A 92 -12.46 -15.72 9.25
C ASN A 92 -13.79 -16.42 9.53
N GLU A 93 -13.96 -16.95 10.74
CA GLU A 93 -15.22 -17.59 11.15
C GLU A 93 -16.35 -16.57 11.28
N TYR A 94 -16.05 -15.38 11.79
CA TYR A 94 -17.03 -14.31 11.90
C TYR A 94 -17.63 -13.89 10.54
N PHE A 95 -16.83 -13.92 9.48
CA PHE A 95 -17.26 -13.59 8.12
C PHE A 95 -17.64 -14.84 7.29
N ASP A 96 -17.70 -16.02 7.89
CA ASP A 96 -17.99 -17.31 7.23
C ASP A 96 -17.13 -17.50 5.96
N SER A 97 -15.84 -17.18 6.08
CA SER A 97 -14.93 -17.16 4.95
C SER A 97 -13.92 -18.29 5.00
N GLN A 98 -13.93 -19.13 3.95
CA GLN A 98 -12.92 -20.16 3.73
C GLN A 98 -11.64 -19.59 3.09
N ARG A 99 -11.73 -18.41 2.50
CA ARG A 99 -10.61 -17.71 1.84
C ARG A 99 -9.83 -16.89 2.86
N ASN A 100 -8.50 -16.87 2.71
CA ASN A 100 -7.66 -15.88 3.34
C ASN A 100 -7.75 -14.55 2.57
N HIS A 101 -8.23 -13.49 3.22
CA HIS A 101 -8.46 -12.18 2.61
C HIS A 101 -7.29 -11.21 2.79
N TYR A 102 -6.13 -11.67 3.25
CA TYR A 102 -5.01 -10.76 3.53
C TYR A 102 -4.53 -10.02 2.28
N ASP A 103 -4.45 -10.71 1.16
CA ASP A 103 -4.09 -10.11 -0.11
C ASP A 103 -5.03 -8.95 -0.49
N ARG A 104 -6.32 -9.16 -0.42
CA ARG A 104 -7.33 -8.13 -0.63
C ARG A 104 -7.18 -6.93 0.31
N PHE A 105 -6.83 -7.19 1.57
CA PHE A 105 -6.51 -6.12 2.53
C PHE A 105 -5.27 -5.33 2.10
N VAL A 106 -4.25 -6.00 1.55
CA VAL A 106 -3.03 -5.34 1.04
C VAL A 106 -3.37 -4.45 -0.15
N HIS A 107 -4.17 -4.90 -1.12
CA HIS A 107 -4.62 -4.08 -2.25
C HIS A 107 -5.44 -2.86 -1.80
N PHE A 108 -6.35 -3.03 -0.86
CA PHE A 108 -7.05 -1.90 -0.24
C PHE A 108 -6.09 -0.93 0.44
N GLY A 109 -5.15 -1.46 1.24
CA GLY A 109 -4.10 -0.70 1.92
C GLY A 109 -3.16 0.01 0.95
N PHE A 110 -2.83 -0.59 -0.20
CA PHE A 110 -2.07 0.03 -1.27
C PHE A 110 -2.69 1.37 -1.67
N GLY A 111 -3.99 1.39 -1.95
CA GLY A 111 -4.70 2.62 -2.31
C GLY A 111 -4.61 3.71 -1.25
N ILE A 112 -4.69 3.35 0.04
CA ILE A 112 -4.67 4.30 1.16
C ILE A 112 -3.25 4.76 1.49
N PHE A 113 -2.33 3.81 1.71
CA PHE A 113 -1.02 4.11 2.29
C PHE A 113 -0.05 4.74 1.29
N LEU A 114 -0.18 4.43 -0.01
CA LEU A 114 0.68 5.01 -1.04
C LEU A 114 0.15 6.34 -1.58
N PHE A 115 -1.11 6.69 -1.33
CA PHE A 115 -1.68 7.95 -1.79
C PHE A 115 -0.88 9.17 -1.35
N PRO A 116 -0.45 9.32 -0.07
CA PRO A 116 0.27 10.53 0.36
C PRO A 116 1.59 10.76 -0.39
N ILE A 117 2.35 9.68 -0.65
CA ILE A 117 3.63 9.83 -1.36
C ILE A 117 3.42 10.14 -2.83
N VAL A 118 2.50 9.46 -3.50
CA VAL A 118 2.18 9.72 -4.91
C VAL A 118 1.62 11.14 -5.08
N PHE A 119 0.72 11.57 -4.19
CA PHE A 119 0.18 12.94 -4.19
C PHE A 119 1.28 13.99 -4.00
N GLN A 120 2.20 13.76 -3.07
CA GLN A 120 3.31 14.67 -2.85
C GLN A 120 4.24 14.77 -4.06
N LEU A 121 4.55 13.65 -4.71
CA LEU A 121 5.42 13.61 -5.89
C LEU A 121 4.73 14.25 -7.10
N ALA A 122 3.47 13.90 -7.38
CA ALA A 122 2.69 14.49 -8.46
C ALA A 122 2.58 16.01 -8.31
N GLY A 123 2.34 16.51 -7.09
CA GLY A 123 2.27 17.94 -6.81
C GLY A 123 3.60 18.69 -6.93
N LYS A 124 4.74 17.97 -6.81
CA LYS A 124 6.07 18.59 -7.03
C LYS A 124 6.44 18.69 -8.51
N TRP A 125 5.98 17.74 -9.32
CA TRP A 125 6.33 17.69 -10.76
C TRP A 125 5.35 18.43 -11.65
N SER A 126 4.26 18.93 -11.10
CA SER A 126 3.24 19.64 -11.86
C SER A 126 2.86 20.96 -11.19
N SER A 127 2.55 21.97 -12.00
CA SER A 127 1.93 23.24 -11.55
C SER A 127 0.41 23.11 -11.35
N LEU A 128 -0.10 21.91 -11.22
CA LEU A 128 -1.53 21.62 -11.15
C LEU A 128 -2.14 22.07 -9.82
N ASN A 129 -3.41 22.45 -9.88
CA ASN A 129 -4.18 22.68 -8.66
C ASN A 129 -4.38 21.38 -7.86
N LYS A 130 -4.77 21.51 -6.59
CA LYS A 130 -4.89 20.38 -5.67
C LYS A 130 -5.88 19.30 -6.14
N VAL A 131 -6.98 19.68 -6.78
CA VAL A 131 -7.99 18.73 -7.28
C VAL A 131 -7.43 17.91 -8.44
N SER A 132 -6.79 18.58 -9.40
CA SER A 132 -6.11 17.90 -10.52
C SER A 132 -5.00 16.98 -10.02
N THR A 133 -4.25 17.40 -9.00
CA THR A 133 -3.22 16.54 -8.38
C THR A 133 -3.84 15.29 -7.74
N ILE A 134 -5.00 15.40 -7.08
CA ILE A 134 -5.72 14.25 -6.52
C ILE A 134 -6.14 13.29 -7.63
N ILE A 135 -6.73 13.79 -8.71
CA ILE A 135 -7.18 12.96 -9.85
C ILE A 135 -6.00 12.20 -10.46
N ILE A 136 -4.90 12.90 -10.72
CA ILE A 136 -3.68 12.28 -11.27
C ILE A 136 -3.12 11.23 -10.30
N THR A 137 -3.08 11.53 -9.01
CA THR A 137 -2.62 10.58 -7.99
C THR A 137 -3.48 9.32 -8.00
N TRP A 138 -4.80 9.48 -8.02
CA TRP A 138 -5.75 8.38 -8.12
C TRP A 138 -5.49 7.55 -9.38
N THR A 139 -5.36 8.19 -10.56
CA THR A 139 -5.07 7.51 -11.83
C THR A 139 -3.75 6.73 -11.79
N ILE A 140 -2.69 7.33 -11.24
CA ILE A 140 -1.39 6.66 -11.10
C ILE A 140 -1.52 5.39 -10.24
N LEU A 141 -2.23 5.46 -9.11
CA LEU A 141 -2.44 4.29 -8.25
C LEU A 141 -3.23 3.18 -8.97
N GLN A 142 -4.28 3.52 -9.75
CA GLN A 142 -4.98 2.51 -10.57
C GLN A 142 -4.05 1.88 -11.60
N THR A 143 -3.22 2.68 -12.25
CA THR A 143 -2.26 2.18 -13.24
C THR A 143 -1.27 1.20 -12.60
N PHE A 144 -0.73 1.52 -11.42
CA PHE A 144 0.17 0.59 -10.73
C PHE A 144 -0.53 -0.68 -10.27
N SER A 145 -1.76 -0.60 -9.75
CA SER A 145 -2.56 -1.77 -9.39
C SER A 145 -2.79 -2.67 -10.62
N MET A 146 -3.23 -2.10 -11.73
CA MET A 146 -3.42 -2.84 -12.99
C MET A 146 -2.13 -3.48 -13.50
N VAL A 147 -1.01 -2.76 -13.48
CA VAL A 147 0.29 -3.28 -13.92
C VAL A 147 0.75 -4.44 -13.05
N TYR A 148 0.47 -4.38 -11.73
CA TYR A 148 0.79 -5.46 -10.81
C TYR A 148 -0.02 -6.73 -11.14
N GLU A 149 -1.33 -6.62 -11.35
CA GLU A 149 -2.17 -7.75 -11.76
C GLU A 149 -1.75 -8.35 -13.12
N LEU A 150 -1.35 -7.49 -14.07
CA LEU A 150 -0.78 -7.96 -15.34
C LEU A 150 0.55 -8.68 -15.14
N PHE A 151 1.37 -8.23 -14.21
CA PHE A 151 2.61 -8.92 -13.85
C PHE A 151 2.32 -10.31 -13.25
N GLU A 152 1.37 -10.44 -12.34
CA GLU A 152 0.93 -11.73 -11.79
C GLU A 152 0.41 -12.66 -12.89
N TRP A 153 -0.40 -12.14 -13.79
CA TRP A 153 -0.83 -12.90 -14.96
C TRP A 153 0.35 -13.37 -15.84
N LEU A 154 1.33 -12.50 -16.11
CA LEU A 154 2.54 -12.89 -16.85
C LEU A 154 3.33 -14.00 -16.15
N LEU A 155 3.38 -14.01 -14.82
CA LEU A 155 4.02 -15.10 -14.07
C LEU A 155 3.34 -16.44 -14.33
N THR A 156 2.03 -16.50 -14.55
CA THR A 156 1.32 -17.74 -14.88
C THR A 156 1.74 -18.33 -16.24
N LEU A 157 2.31 -17.51 -17.13
CA LEU A 157 2.78 -17.96 -18.46
C LEU A 157 4.19 -18.55 -18.43
N VAL A 158 5.00 -18.23 -17.40
CA VAL A 158 6.42 -18.60 -17.33
C VAL A 158 6.74 -19.54 -16.15
N MET A 159 5.90 -19.60 -15.13
CA MET A 159 6.04 -20.44 -13.95
C MET A 159 5.24 -21.75 -14.10
N THR A 160 5.58 -22.75 -13.28
CA THR A 160 4.68 -23.92 -13.14
C THR A 160 3.35 -23.48 -12.50
N ALA A 161 2.27 -24.20 -12.80
CA ALA A 161 0.94 -23.88 -12.25
C ALA A 161 0.96 -23.78 -10.71
N ALA A 162 1.66 -24.70 -10.04
CA ALA A 162 1.78 -24.69 -8.58
C ALA A 162 2.56 -23.48 -8.06
N ALA A 163 3.64 -23.09 -8.73
CA ALA A 163 4.43 -21.93 -8.32
C ALA A 163 3.69 -20.61 -8.57
N ALA A 164 2.95 -20.50 -9.69
CA ALA A 164 2.12 -19.36 -9.99
C ALA A 164 0.97 -19.20 -8.98
N GLU A 165 0.25 -20.30 -8.65
CA GLU A 165 -0.82 -20.29 -7.65
C GLU A 165 -0.29 -19.88 -6.26
N ASN A 166 0.89 -20.39 -5.87
CA ASN A 166 1.52 -20.00 -4.61
C ASN A 166 1.91 -18.51 -4.57
N TYR A 167 2.31 -17.95 -5.70
CA TYR A 167 2.70 -16.53 -5.78
C TYR A 167 1.47 -15.61 -5.84
N ASN A 168 0.54 -15.89 -6.75
CA ASN A 168 -0.62 -15.03 -7.02
C ASN A 168 -1.70 -15.16 -5.93
N GLY A 169 -1.77 -16.31 -5.24
CA GLY A 169 -2.70 -16.51 -4.13
C GLY A 169 -4.17 -16.45 -4.50
N GLN A 170 -4.54 -16.83 -5.73
CA GLN A 170 -5.91 -16.73 -6.25
C GLN A 170 -6.92 -17.55 -5.45
N GLN A 171 -6.47 -18.65 -4.81
CA GLN A 171 -7.31 -19.53 -3.98
C GLN A 171 -8.61 -19.96 -4.70
N GLY A 172 -8.52 -20.23 -6.01
CA GLY A 172 -9.62 -20.63 -6.86
C GLY A 172 -10.59 -19.53 -7.30
N ASP A 173 -10.34 -18.28 -6.99
CA ASP A 173 -11.17 -17.14 -7.42
C ASP A 173 -10.73 -16.60 -8.79
N LYS A 174 -11.45 -16.97 -9.84
CA LYS A 174 -11.18 -16.50 -11.23
C LYS A 174 -11.29 -14.98 -11.41
N TRP A 175 -11.89 -14.26 -10.46
CA TRP A 175 -12.07 -12.82 -10.49
C TRP A 175 -11.13 -12.09 -9.52
N ASP A 176 -10.11 -12.77 -9.03
CA ASP A 176 -9.19 -12.25 -8.02
C ASP A 176 -8.58 -10.92 -8.44
N ALA A 177 -7.87 -10.88 -9.55
CA ALA A 177 -7.26 -9.68 -10.11
C ALA A 177 -8.23 -8.48 -10.23
N HIS A 178 -9.49 -8.75 -10.63
CA HIS A 178 -10.50 -7.69 -10.74
C HIS A 178 -10.93 -7.16 -9.38
N LYS A 179 -11.06 -8.05 -8.38
CA LYS A 179 -11.44 -7.67 -7.01
C LYS A 179 -10.32 -6.90 -6.32
N ASP A 180 -9.08 -7.28 -6.57
CA ASP A 180 -7.91 -6.64 -6.00
C ASP A 180 -7.69 -5.24 -6.59
N MET A 181 -7.81 -5.08 -7.90
CA MET A 181 -7.89 -3.75 -8.52
C MET A 181 -9.04 -2.90 -7.98
N ALA A 182 -10.24 -3.50 -7.79
CA ALA A 182 -11.39 -2.78 -7.23
C ALA A 182 -11.16 -2.33 -5.79
N LEU A 183 -10.47 -3.13 -4.97
CA LEU A 183 -10.12 -2.77 -3.59
C LEU A 183 -9.04 -1.69 -3.53
N ALA A 184 -8.03 -1.74 -4.39
CA ALA A 184 -7.06 -0.66 -4.54
C ALA A 184 -7.73 0.65 -4.97
N MET A 185 -8.71 0.56 -5.89
CA MET A 185 -9.53 1.69 -6.32
C MET A 185 -10.39 2.24 -5.17
N LEU A 186 -11.03 1.37 -4.40
CA LEU A 186 -11.82 1.77 -3.24
C LEU A 186 -10.97 2.50 -2.20
N GLY A 187 -9.81 1.95 -1.82
CA GLY A 187 -8.88 2.56 -0.88
C GLY A 187 -8.41 3.94 -1.34
N SER A 188 -7.97 4.05 -2.58
CA SER A 188 -7.52 5.33 -3.15
C SER A 188 -8.65 6.35 -3.32
N THR A 189 -9.88 5.90 -3.56
CA THR A 189 -11.06 6.78 -3.62
C THR A 189 -11.40 7.34 -2.25
N ILE A 190 -11.42 6.50 -1.22
CA ILE A 190 -11.68 6.94 0.16
C ILE A 190 -10.69 8.01 0.59
N ILE A 191 -9.39 7.76 0.41
CA ILE A 191 -8.38 8.75 0.81
C ILE A 191 -8.42 10.01 -0.04
N SER A 192 -8.77 9.93 -1.33
CA SER A 192 -9.00 11.08 -2.20
C SER A 192 -10.09 11.98 -1.64
N LEU A 193 -11.22 11.40 -1.22
CA LEU A 193 -12.32 12.14 -0.59
C LEU A 193 -11.89 12.81 0.71
N VAL A 194 -11.12 12.12 1.55
CA VAL A 194 -10.54 12.72 2.78
C VAL A 194 -9.69 13.94 2.45
N TYR A 195 -8.84 13.88 1.42
CA TYR A 195 -8.02 15.01 0.98
C TYR A 195 -8.88 16.16 0.47
N ILE A 196 -9.90 15.90 -0.35
CA ILE A 196 -10.83 16.92 -0.86
C ILE A 196 -11.53 17.64 0.30
N ILE A 197 -12.12 16.89 1.23
CA ILE A 197 -12.82 17.43 2.40
C ILE A 197 -11.87 18.27 3.25
N THR A 198 -10.67 17.77 3.53
CA THR A 198 -9.66 18.49 4.32
C THR A 198 -9.27 19.81 3.67
N PHE A 199 -9.10 19.85 2.34
CA PHE A 199 -8.77 21.07 1.62
C PHE A 199 -9.92 22.09 1.66
N HIS A 200 -11.17 21.64 1.53
CA HIS A 200 -12.33 22.53 1.63
C HIS A 200 -12.47 23.15 3.02
N ILE A 201 -12.29 22.36 4.08
CA ILE A 201 -12.33 22.85 5.46
C ILE A 201 -11.23 23.88 5.71
N ASN A 202 -10.00 23.59 5.28
CA ASN A 202 -8.87 24.49 5.49
C ASN A 202 -9.01 25.80 4.68
N LYS A 203 -9.61 25.76 3.48
CA LYS A 203 -9.88 26.96 2.70
C LYS A 203 -10.89 27.87 3.39
N LYS A 204 -11.93 27.34 4.03
CA LYS A 204 -12.93 28.14 4.79
C LYS A 204 -12.35 28.79 6.04
N LYS A 205 -11.27 28.25 6.62
CA LYS A 205 -10.64 28.77 7.83
C LYS A 205 -9.63 29.92 7.56
N GLN A 206 -9.25 30.18 6.31
CA GLN A 206 -8.37 31.30 6.00
C GLN A 206 -9.17 32.60 6.08
N PRO A 207 -8.74 33.59 6.89
CA PRO A 207 -9.42 34.91 6.94
C PRO A 207 -9.35 35.57 5.57
N ILE A 208 -10.45 36.20 5.16
CA ILE A 208 -10.53 37.03 3.96
C ILE A 208 -9.49 38.13 4.13
N LYS A 209 -8.43 38.13 3.31
CA LYS A 209 -7.50 39.26 3.26
C LYS A 209 -8.29 40.51 2.85
N PRO A 210 -8.26 41.62 3.63
CA PRO A 210 -8.85 42.85 3.21
C PRO A 210 -8.27 43.25 1.83
N GLN A 211 -9.13 43.56 0.88
CA GLN A 211 -8.67 44.16 -0.36
C GLN A 211 -7.99 45.50 0.00
N ALA A 212 -6.73 45.65 -0.39
CA ALA A 212 -6.06 46.94 -0.31
C ALA A 212 -6.89 47.94 -1.15
N VAL A 213 -7.48 48.90 -0.49
CA VAL A 213 -8.10 50.05 -1.16
C VAL A 213 -6.92 50.84 -1.76
N GLU A 214 -6.72 50.73 -3.06
CA GLU A 214 -5.83 51.62 -3.81
C GLU A 214 -6.51 52.98 -3.81
N ASN A 215 -5.91 53.94 -3.05
CA ASN A 215 -6.21 55.36 -3.15
C ASN A 215 -5.37 56.01 -4.26
#